data_38060eb2e3803056c72a4375e987da50
#
_entry.id   38060eb2e3803056c72a4375e987da50
#
_cell.length_a   1.000
_cell.length_b   1.000
_cell.length_c   1.000
_cell.angle_alpha   90.00
_cell.angle_beta   90.00
_cell.angle_gamma   90.00
#
_symmetry.space_group_name_H-M   'P 1'
#
loop_
_entity.id
_entity.type
_entity.pdbx_description
1 polymer ?
#
loop_
_entity_poly.entity_id
_entity_poly.type
_entity_poly.pdbx_seq_one_letter_code
_entity_poly.pdbx_strand_id
1 'polypeptide(L)'
;DITYKWQKNRISALEIGIEGLYRSETRVVARPEDKFGMFAFISYQFLTFWKIGYRFDLFNRYSVLSSRTGLAYDPQDIASSVWVAYHPSEFSTFRLTLEYYQPDGVNDPYLSAYLQMVYILGFHPPHTF
;
A
#
# COMPACT_ATOMS: atom_id res chain seq x y z
N ASP A 1 9.03 -8.10 6.45
CA ASP A 1 8.62 -8.08 5.04
C ASP A 1 9.17 -9.27 4.27
N ILE A 2 8.47 -9.70 3.26
CA ILE A 2 8.90 -10.75 2.32
C ILE A 2 8.58 -10.24 0.92
N THR A 3 9.58 -10.23 0.05
CA THR A 3 9.41 -9.85 -1.34
C THR A 3 10.03 -10.90 -2.26
N TYR A 4 9.25 -11.36 -3.22
CA TYR A 4 9.68 -12.26 -4.27
C TYR A 4 9.69 -11.54 -5.62
N LYS A 5 10.81 -11.62 -6.34
CA LYS A 5 10.99 -11.05 -7.68
C LYS A 5 11.34 -12.15 -8.66
N TRP A 6 10.58 -12.22 -9.74
CA TRP A 6 10.86 -13.11 -10.86
C TRP A 6 10.99 -12.30 -12.15
N GLN A 7 12.06 -12.49 -12.86
CA GLN A 7 12.35 -11.79 -14.11
C GLN A 7 12.52 -12.82 -15.23
N LYS A 8 11.62 -12.77 -16.20
CA LYS A 8 11.67 -13.66 -17.38
C LYS A 8 12.68 -13.16 -18.42
N ASN A 9 12.73 -11.85 -18.63
CA ASN A 9 13.61 -11.19 -19.60
C ASN A 9 13.76 -9.70 -19.17
N ARG A 10 14.46 -8.89 -19.99
CA ARG A 10 14.66 -7.46 -19.71
C ARG A 10 13.36 -6.61 -19.68
N ILE A 11 12.26 -7.15 -20.20
CA ILE A 11 10.99 -6.43 -20.42
C ILE A 11 9.90 -6.89 -19.48
N SER A 12 9.99 -8.12 -18.95
CA SER A 12 8.92 -8.73 -18.16
C SER A 12 9.44 -9.18 -16.81
N ALA A 13 8.85 -8.62 -15.76
CA ALA A 13 9.17 -8.94 -14.37
C ALA A 13 7.89 -9.02 -13.53
N LEU A 14 7.83 -9.99 -12.64
CA LEU A 14 6.79 -10.13 -11.63
C LEU A 14 7.39 -9.85 -10.26
N GLU A 15 6.68 -9.08 -9.45
CA GLU A 15 7.05 -8.80 -8.07
C GLU A 15 5.83 -9.05 -7.18
N ILE A 16 6.02 -9.82 -6.12
CA ILE A 16 5.00 -10.11 -5.11
C ILE A 16 5.61 -9.79 -3.75
N GLY A 17 4.89 -9.08 -2.92
CA GLY A 17 5.36 -8.75 -1.58
C GLY A 17 4.25 -8.79 -0.54
N ILE A 18 4.65 -9.05 0.70
CA ILE A 18 3.81 -8.97 1.89
C ILE A 18 4.62 -8.32 3.01
N GLU A 19 4.00 -7.43 3.73
CA GLU A 19 4.57 -6.77 4.89
C GLU A 19 3.55 -6.71 6.02
N GLY A 20 3.99 -7.01 7.24
CA GLY A 20 3.22 -6.86 8.45
C GLY A 20 3.89 -5.85 9.38
N LEU A 21 3.09 -5.01 10.01
CA LEU A 21 3.50 -4.01 10.99
C LEU A 21 2.73 -4.26 12.28
N TYR A 22 3.44 -4.32 13.40
CA TYR A 22 2.86 -4.42 14.72
C TYR A 22 3.37 -3.29 15.61
N ARG A 23 2.46 -2.65 16.32
CA ARG A 23 2.78 -1.61 17.28
C ARG A 23 2.05 -1.88 18.59
N SER A 24 2.81 -1.99 19.68
CA SER A 24 2.27 -2.00 21.04
C SER A 24 2.50 -0.64 21.68
N GLU A 25 1.46 -0.03 22.20
CA GLU A 25 1.50 1.29 22.83
C GLU A 25 0.96 1.21 24.24
N THR A 26 1.83 1.48 25.23
CA THR A 26 1.43 1.59 26.65
C THR A 26 1.26 3.06 27.00
N ARG A 27 0.03 3.49 27.28
CA ARG A 27 -0.26 4.85 27.75
C ARG A 27 -0.38 4.87 29.27
N VAL A 28 0.18 5.88 29.89
CA VAL A 28 0.21 6.02 31.37
C VAL A 28 -1.20 6.14 31.98
N VAL A 29 -2.20 6.52 31.21
CA VAL A 29 -3.58 6.81 31.68
C VAL A 29 -4.65 6.03 30.92
N ALA A 30 -4.30 5.25 29.91
CA ALA A 30 -5.24 4.49 29.08
C ALA A 30 -4.85 3.00 28.99
N ARG A 31 -5.78 2.17 28.54
CA ARG A 31 -5.48 0.76 28.27
C ARG A 31 -4.37 0.63 27.22
N PRO A 32 -3.45 -0.35 27.37
CA PRO A 32 -2.51 -0.68 26.31
C PRO A 32 -3.29 -0.97 25.02
N GLU A 33 -2.85 -0.39 23.92
CA GLU A 33 -3.45 -0.63 22.60
C GLU A 33 -2.42 -1.28 21.68
N ASP A 34 -2.77 -2.45 21.20
CA ASP A 34 -1.99 -3.16 20.19
C ASP A 34 -2.59 -2.88 18.82
N LYS A 35 -1.75 -2.46 17.88
CA LYS A 35 -2.16 -2.17 16.52
C LYS A 35 -1.43 -3.08 15.55
N PHE A 36 -2.18 -3.60 14.61
CA PHE A 36 -1.67 -4.45 13.55
C PHE A 36 -2.05 -3.84 12.20
N GLY A 37 -1.12 -3.89 11.28
CA GLY A 37 -1.32 -3.54 9.89
C GLY A 37 -0.59 -4.52 9.00
N MET A 38 -1.16 -4.86 7.87
CA MET A 38 -0.48 -5.63 6.84
C MET A 38 -0.88 -5.15 5.47
N PHE A 39 0.01 -5.32 4.52
CA PHE A 39 -0.33 -5.21 3.12
C PHE A 39 0.32 -6.30 2.30
N ALA A 40 -0.34 -6.65 1.21
CA ALA A 40 0.20 -7.54 0.20
C ALA A 40 0.05 -6.88 -1.18
N PHE A 41 1.02 -7.08 -2.05
CA PHE A 41 0.95 -6.56 -3.40
C PHE A 41 1.47 -7.56 -4.43
N ILE A 42 0.96 -7.41 -5.63
CA ILE A 42 1.48 -8.04 -6.83
C ILE A 42 1.64 -6.99 -7.91
N SER A 43 2.74 -7.01 -8.63
CA SER A 43 2.97 -6.11 -9.75
C SER A 43 3.65 -6.82 -10.90
N TYR A 44 3.29 -6.46 -12.11
CA TYR A 44 3.81 -7.05 -13.32
C TYR A 44 4.25 -5.97 -14.31
N GLN A 45 5.52 -6.02 -14.69
CA GLN A 45 6.06 -5.25 -15.79
C GLN A 45 5.86 -6.05 -17.08
N PHE A 46 5.06 -5.53 -18.00
CA PHE A 46 4.69 -6.21 -19.23
C PHE A 46 5.34 -5.62 -20.49
N LEU A 47 5.87 -4.39 -20.39
CA LEU A 47 6.66 -3.68 -21.40
C LEU A 47 7.78 -2.91 -20.71
N THR A 48 8.77 -2.45 -21.49
CA THR A 48 9.94 -1.71 -20.98
C THR A 48 9.56 -0.55 -20.05
N PHE A 49 8.47 0.14 -20.39
CA PHE A 49 8.05 1.37 -19.70
C PHE A 49 6.74 1.22 -18.90
N TRP A 50 6.08 0.06 -18.93
CA TRP A 50 4.77 -0.10 -18.35
C TRP A 50 4.74 -1.18 -17.27
N LYS A 51 4.15 -0.83 -16.14
CA LYS A 51 3.94 -1.72 -15.00
C LYS A 51 2.51 -1.57 -14.51
N ILE A 52 1.86 -2.67 -14.16
CA ILE A 52 0.56 -2.72 -13.50
C ILE A 52 0.70 -3.41 -12.16
N GLY A 53 -0.11 -3.05 -11.20
CA GLY A 53 -0.09 -3.72 -9.90
C GLY A 53 -1.41 -3.62 -9.18
N TYR A 54 -1.53 -4.50 -8.20
CA TYR A 54 -2.62 -4.55 -7.25
C TYR A 54 -2.04 -4.60 -5.85
N ARG A 55 -2.67 -3.92 -4.92
CA ARG A 55 -2.31 -3.91 -3.50
C ARG A 55 -3.56 -4.06 -2.64
N PHE A 56 -3.45 -4.86 -1.62
CA PHE A 56 -4.44 -5.05 -0.57
C PHE A 56 -3.84 -4.63 0.76
N ASP A 57 -4.56 -3.82 1.52
CA ASP A 57 -4.18 -3.32 2.84
C ASP A 57 -5.24 -3.68 3.86
N LEU A 58 -4.78 -4.07 5.05
CA LEU A 58 -5.60 -4.34 6.22
C LEU A 58 -4.94 -3.69 7.42
N PHE A 59 -5.69 -2.90 8.19
CA PHE A 59 -5.13 -2.24 9.36
C PHE A 59 -6.19 -1.93 10.43
N ASN A 60 -5.76 -1.94 11.68
CA ASN A 60 -6.60 -1.57 12.80
C ASN A 60 -6.46 -0.09 13.12
N ARG A 61 -7.59 0.60 13.22
CA ARG A 61 -7.64 1.97 13.78
C ARG A 61 -7.61 1.95 15.30
N TYR A 62 -7.47 3.10 15.91
CA TYR A 62 -7.65 3.26 17.35
C TYR A 62 -9.05 2.85 17.79
N SER A 63 -9.13 2.21 18.97
CA SER A 63 -10.39 1.81 19.57
C SER A 63 -11.35 2.99 19.65
N VAL A 64 -12.57 2.76 19.22
CA VAL A 64 -13.66 3.73 19.29
C VAL A 64 -14.79 3.20 20.16
N LEU A 65 -15.52 4.09 20.80
CA LEU A 65 -16.74 3.70 21.52
C LEU A 65 -17.88 3.55 20.51
N SER A 66 -18.48 2.38 20.49
CA SER A 66 -19.69 2.17 19.71
C SER A 66 -20.84 3.02 20.24
N SER A 67 -21.38 3.89 19.42
CA SER A 67 -22.55 4.71 19.78
C SER A 67 -23.80 3.87 20.08
N ARG A 68 -23.81 2.61 19.64
CA ARG A 68 -24.95 1.70 19.79
C ARG A 68 -24.90 0.88 21.08
N THR A 69 -23.70 0.48 21.50
CA THR A 69 -23.52 -0.43 22.65
C THR A 69 -22.76 0.22 23.81
N GLY A 70 -22.11 1.36 23.61
CA GLY A 70 -21.20 1.97 24.59
C GLY A 70 -19.93 1.19 24.88
N LEU A 71 -19.70 0.09 24.15
CA LEU A 71 -18.51 -0.75 24.29
C LEU A 71 -17.42 -0.29 23.33
N ALA A 72 -16.18 -0.35 23.80
CA ALA A 72 -15.03 -0.10 22.93
C ALA A 72 -14.83 -1.31 21.99
N TYR A 73 -14.57 -1.02 20.72
CA TYR A 73 -14.16 -2.02 19.72
C TYR A 73 -13.01 -1.48 18.87
N ASP A 74 -12.25 -2.39 18.30
CA ASP A 74 -11.11 -2.07 17.43
C ASP A 74 -11.54 -2.20 15.96
N PRO A 75 -11.84 -1.09 15.28
CA PRO A 75 -12.26 -1.12 13.88
C PRO A 75 -11.13 -1.58 12.98
N GLN A 76 -11.46 -2.43 12.03
CA GLN A 76 -10.54 -2.99 11.05
C GLN A 76 -10.88 -2.46 9.66
N ASP A 77 -10.00 -1.65 9.13
CA ASP A 77 -10.18 -1.04 7.83
C ASP A 77 -9.51 -1.87 6.72
N ILE A 78 -10.14 -1.89 5.57
CA ILE A 78 -9.66 -2.60 4.39
C ILE A 78 -9.51 -1.58 3.25
N ALA A 79 -8.38 -1.66 2.54
CA ALA A 79 -8.19 -0.95 1.30
C ALA A 79 -7.73 -1.91 0.19
N SER A 80 -8.18 -1.64 -1.02
CA SER A 80 -7.77 -2.36 -2.22
C SER A 80 -7.46 -1.36 -3.31
N SER A 81 -6.30 -1.45 -3.92
CA SER A 81 -5.92 -0.55 -4.98
C SER A 81 -5.37 -1.27 -6.20
N VAL A 82 -5.71 -0.76 -7.37
CA VAL A 82 -5.11 -1.13 -8.65
C VAL A 82 -4.42 0.08 -9.23
N TRP A 83 -3.26 -0.12 -9.82
CA TRP A 83 -2.51 0.98 -10.42
C TRP A 83 -1.83 0.58 -11.72
N VAL A 84 -1.62 1.57 -12.57
CA VAL A 84 -0.78 1.48 -13.75
C VAL A 84 0.30 2.56 -13.67
N ALA A 85 1.52 2.19 -14.00
CA ALA A 85 2.66 3.10 -14.02
C ALA A 85 3.35 3.11 -15.37
N TYR A 86 3.72 4.30 -15.79
CA TYR A 86 4.51 4.57 -17.00
C TYR A 86 5.85 5.19 -16.59
N HIS A 87 6.94 4.56 -17.00
CA HIS A 87 8.32 4.93 -16.69
C HIS A 87 9.03 5.36 -17.99
N PRO A 88 8.82 6.57 -18.51
CA PRO A 88 9.46 7.03 -19.76
C PRO A 88 10.98 7.05 -19.68
N SER A 89 11.54 7.18 -18.48
CA SER A 89 12.96 7.12 -18.21
C SER A 89 13.20 6.57 -16.78
N GLU A 90 14.43 6.26 -16.43
CA GLU A 90 14.83 5.90 -15.06
C GLU A 90 14.65 7.05 -14.04
N PHE A 91 14.48 8.28 -14.54
CA PHE A 91 14.32 9.49 -13.71
C PHE A 91 12.87 9.93 -13.55
N SER A 92 11.91 9.31 -14.23
CA SER A 92 10.53 9.76 -14.21
C SER A 92 9.54 8.60 -14.16
N THR A 93 8.51 8.77 -13.33
CA THR A 93 7.40 7.82 -13.19
C THR A 93 6.09 8.60 -13.13
N PHE A 94 5.13 8.16 -13.91
CA PHE A 94 3.73 8.57 -13.84
C PHE A 94 2.91 7.38 -13.39
N ARG A 95 2.10 7.53 -12.34
CA ARG A 95 1.25 6.45 -11.82
C ARG A 95 -0.17 6.94 -11.64
N LEU A 96 -1.11 6.20 -12.19
CA LEU A 96 -2.53 6.32 -11.90
C LEU A 96 -2.93 5.17 -10.98
N THR A 97 -3.57 5.49 -9.86
CA THR A 97 -4.06 4.52 -8.88
C THR A 97 -5.55 4.75 -8.66
N LEU A 98 -6.31 3.67 -8.66
CA LEU A 98 -7.70 3.62 -8.18
C LEU A 98 -7.72 2.81 -6.90
N GLU A 99 -8.29 3.37 -5.84
CA GLU A 99 -8.36 2.77 -4.52
C GLU A 99 -9.80 2.70 -4.04
N TYR A 100 -10.21 1.51 -3.63
CA TYR A 100 -11.44 1.27 -2.89
C TYR A 100 -11.07 1.13 -1.42
N TYR A 101 -11.66 1.96 -0.58
CA TYR A 101 -11.47 1.95 0.85
C TYR A 101 -12.78 1.65 1.56
N GLN A 102 -12.73 0.68 2.47
CA GLN A 102 -13.85 0.25 3.29
C GLN A 102 -13.50 0.42 4.77
N PRO A 103 -13.97 1.50 5.40
CA PRO A 103 -13.84 1.69 6.84
C PRO A 103 -14.78 0.76 7.60
N ASP A 104 -14.33 0.23 8.74
CA ASP A 104 -15.20 -0.57 9.61
C ASP A 104 -16.13 0.34 10.42
N GLY A 105 -17.40 0.03 10.38
CA GLY A 105 -18.44 0.38 11.37
C GLY A 105 -19.06 1.79 11.33
N VAL A 106 -18.54 2.78 10.62
CA VAL A 106 -19.06 4.17 10.79
C VAL A 106 -19.30 4.93 9.48
N ASN A 107 -18.59 4.64 8.42
CA ASN A 107 -18.67 5.39 7.16
C ASN A 107 -18.92 4.45 5.97
N ASP A 108 -19.58 4.99 4.95
CA ASP A 108 -19.74 4.28 3.70
C ASP A 108 -18.38 4.10 3.00
N PRO A 109 -18.19 2.97 2.30
CA PRO A 109 -17.00 2.77 1.48
C PRO A 109 -16.94 3.82 0.36
N TYR A 110 -15.73 4.19 -0.04
CA TYR A 110 -15.53 5.15 -1.12
C TYR A 110 -14.41 4.74 -2.08
N LEU A 111 -14.51 5.29 -3.28
CA LEU A 111 -13.51 5.11 -4.33
C LEU A 111 -12.73 6.42 -4.51
N SER A 112 -11.41 6.30 -4.56
CA SER A 112 -10.49 7.41 -4.79
C SER A 112 -9.63 7.15 -6.02
N ALA A 113 -9.26 8.23 -6.71
CA ALA A 113 -8.33 8.19 -7.83
C ALA A 113 -7.15 9.12 -7.55
N TYR A 114 -5.92 8.63 -7.72
CA TYR A 114 -4.69 9.37 -7.49
C TYR A 114 -3.84 9.39 -8.75
N LEU A 115 -3.37 10.58 -9.13
CA LEU A 115 -2.32 10.75 -10.12
C LEU A 115 -1.02 11.16 -9.40
N GLN A 116 0.00 10.34 -9.53
CA GLN A 116 1.32 10.57 -8.95
C GLN A 116 2.34 10.79 -10.06
N MET A 117 3.18 11.80 -9.89
CA MET A 117 4.35 12.07 -10.73
C MET A 117 5.58 12.07 -9.84
N VAL A 118 6.59 11.31 -10.20
CA VAL A 118 7.88 11.24 -9.49
C VAL A 118 8.98 11.59 -10.46
N TYR A 119 9.83 12.55 -10.08
CA TYR A 119 11.04 12.92 -10.80
C TYR A 119 12.22 12.81 -9.85
N ILE A 120 13.28 12.15 -10.29
CA ILE A 120 14.53 12.02 -9.56
C ILE A 120 15.51 13.02 -10.17
N LEU A 121 15.91 14.02 -9.38
CA LEU A 121 16.91 15.02 -9.76
C LEU A 121 18.17 14.75 -8.94
N GLY A 122 19.29 14.51 -9.60
CA GLY A 122 20.56 14.29 -8.92
C GLY A 122 21.61 13.59 -9.79
N PHE A 123 22.81 13.49 -9.25
CA PHE A 123 23.92 12.77 -9.87
C PHE A 123 23.63 11.27 -9.80
N HIS A 124 23.51 10.64 -10.94
CA HIS A 124 23.37 9.18 -11.03
C HIS A 124 24.78 8.56 -11.14
N PRO A 125 25.21 7.68 -10.21
CA PRO A 125 26.45 6.97 -10.38
C PRO A 125 26.39 6.13 -11.67
N PRO A 126 27.46 6.09 -12.48
CA PRO A 126 27.47 5.30 -13.70
C PRO A 126 27.26 3.82 -13.35
N HIS A 127 26.30 3.17 -14.03
CA HIS A 127 26.17 1.72 -13.94
C HIS A 127 27.43 1.08 -14.51
N THR A 128 28.16 0.34 -13.70
CA THR A 128 29.16 -0.59 -14.20
C THR A 128 28.43 -1.74 -14.87
N PHE A 129 28.57 -1.83 -16.20
CA PHE A 129 28.06 -2.94 -17.01
C PHE A 129 28.83 -4.23 -16.72
#